data_6181f9f40d1b13646be6a0784bb607a7
#
_entry.id   6181f9f40d1b13646be6a0784bb607a7
#
_cell.length_a   1.000
_cell.length_b   1.000
_cell.length_c   1.000
_cell.angle_alpha   90.00
_cell.angle_beta   90.00
_cell.angle_gamma   90.00
#
_symmetry.space_group_name_H-M   'P 1'
#
loop_
_entity.id
_entity.type
_entity.pdbx_description
1 polymer ?
#
loop_
_entity_poly.entity_id
_entity_poly.type
_entity_poly.pdbx_seq_one_letter_code
_entity_poly.pdbx_strand_id
1 'polypeptide(L)'
;MTDAIRTDAFLPHPPEKVWRALTEPELLASWLMPNDFEPIVGHRFTFRTDPVPAHGFDGIVRCQVLELEPPSRLRISWAGGGIDTTVTWDLAAEGHGTRLLLSHEGFDGDDPAQQATMRILGGGWSGHLARRLERTLAES
;
A
#
# COMPACT_ATOMS: atom_id res chain seq x y z
N MET A 1 1.37 -12.86 -18.88
CA MET A 1 1.82 -11.49 -18.62
C MET A 1 1.27 -11.02 -17.30
N THR A 2 2.11 -10.56 -16.41
CA THR A 2 1.66 -9.99 -15.13
C THR A 2 1.39 -8.51 -15.31
N ASP A 3 0.29 -8.05 -14.73
CA ASP A 3 -0.06 -6.64 -14.75
C ASP A 3 0.28 -6.01 -13.42
N ALA A 4 0.51 -4.71 -13.44
CA ALA A 4 0.86 -3.94 -12.27
C ALA A 4 0.07 -2.64 -12.21
N ILE A 5 -0.22 -2.21 -10.98
CA ILE A 5 -0.74 -0.88 -10.71
C ILE A 5 0.47 0.00 -10.39
N ARG A 6 0.56 1.17 -11.02
CA ARG A 6 1.60 2.14 -10.71
C ARG A 6 0.97 3.51 -10.52
N THR A 7 1.35 4.16 -9.42
CA THR A 7 0.92 5.53 -9.16
C THR A 7 2.14 6.39 -8.90
N ASP A 8 2.01 7.69 -9.18
CA ASP A 8 3.06 8.69 -9.03
C ASP A 8 2.40 9.93 -8.43
N ALA A 9 2.87 10.35 -7.26
CA ALA A 9 2.30 11.48 -6.56
C ALA A 9 3.38 12.35 -5.94
N PHE A 10 3.16 13.67 -5.98
CA PHE A 10 3.97 14.62 -5.22
C PHE A 10 3.25 14.96 -3.92
N LEU A 11 3.96 14.84 -2.80
CA LEU A 11 3.45 15.18 -1.47
C LEU A 11 4.27 16.33 -0.89
N PRO A 12 3.63 17.44 -0.46
CA PRO A 12 4.36 18.61 0.06
C PRO A 12 4.82 18.41 1.52
N HIS A 13 5.50 17.29 1.77
CA HIS A 13 6.01 16.92 3.09
C HIS A 13 7.36 16.21 2.90
N PRO A 14 8.30 16.34 3.86
CA PRO A 14 9.61 15.69 3.70
C PRO A 14 9.50 14.16 3.75
N PRO A 15 10.46 13.45 3.12
CA PRO A 15 10.42 11.99 3.08
C PRO A 15 10.29 11.31 4.44
N GLU A 16 10.92 11.82 5.47
CA GLU A 16 10.85 11.25 6.82
C GLU A 16 9.42 11.27 7.37
N LYS A 17 8.66 12.31 7.05
CA LYS A 17 7.27 12.42 7.47
C LYS A 17 6.37 11.44 6.70
N VAL A 18 6.58 11.35 5.39
CA VAL A 18 5.86 10.38 4.56
C VAL A 18 6.19 8.96 5.01
N TRP A 19 7.45 8.70 5.31
CA TRP A 19 7.91 7.40 5.81
C TRP A 19 7.17 6.99 7.08
N ARG A 20 6.99 7.91 8.03
CA ARG A 20 6.23 7.63 9.24
C ARG A 20 4.80 7.21 8.94
N ALA A 21 4.16 7.85 7.98
CA ALA A 21 2.79 7.48 7.58
C ALA A 21 2.71 6.07 6.99
N LEU A 22 3.82 5.55 6.45
CA LEU A 22 3.89 4.19 5.92
C LEU A 22 4.29 3.14 6.96
N THR A 23 4.94 3.54 8.05
CA THR A 23 5.59 2.59 8.97
C THR A 23 5.14 2.67 10.41
N GLU A 24 4.43 3.70 10.80
CA GLU A 24 3.82 3.76 12.14
C GLU A 24 2.39 3.21 12.05
N PRO A 25 2.08 2.13 12.81
CA PRO A 25 0.78 1.45 12.68
C PRO A 25 -0.43 2.38 12.81
N GLU A 26 -0.36 3.35 13.73
CA GLU A 26 -1.46 4.29 13.95
C GLU A 26 -1.70 5.20 12.76
N LEU A 27 -0.62 5.71 12.16
CA LEU A 27 -0.72 6.56 10.97
C LEU A 27 -1.14 5.73 9.75
N LEU A 28 -0.57 4.54 9.60
CA LEU A 28 -0.93 3.63 8.52
C LEU A 28 -2.42 3.26 8.60
N ALA A 29 -2.95 3.05 9.80
CA ALA A 29 -4.37 2.78 9.98
C ALA A 29 -5.25 3.98 9.62
N SER A 30 -4.75 5.20 9.79
CA SER A 30 -5.52 6.42 9.50
C SER A 30 -5.84 6.58 8.02
N TRP A 31 -4.96 6.10 7.12
CA TRP A 31 -5.20 6.28 5.69
C TRP A 31 -5.44 4.97 4.94
N LEU A 32 -4.99 3.84 5.46
CA LEU A 32 -5.12 2.56 4.77
C LEU A 32 -6.11 1.64 5.48
N MET A 33 -5.68 0.92 6.52
CA MET A 33 -6.54 -0.01 7.28
C MET A 33 -5.92 -0.28 8.64
N PRO A 34 -6.73 -0.66 9.65
CA PRO A 34 -6.18 -1.21 10.90
C PRO A 34 -5.19 -2.35 10.63
N ASN A 35 -4.10 -2.39 11.39
CA ASN A 35 -2.99 -3.29 11.12
C ASN A 35 -2.17 -3.58 12.37
N ASP A 36 -1.31 -4.60 12.26
CA ASP A 36 -0.31 -4.96 13.28
C ASP A 36 1.10 -4.89 12.70
N PHE A 37 1.36 -3.89 11.86
CA PHE A 37 2.66 -3.66 11.23
C PHE A 37 3.75 -3.38 12.25
N GLU A 38 4.94 -3.93 11.99
CA GLU A 38 6.18 -3.58 12.69
C GLU A 38 7.29 -3.41 11.65
N PRO A 39 8.16 -2.39 11.78
CA PRO A 39 9.20 -2.10 10.79
C PRO A 39 10.40 -3.05 10.93
N ILE A 40 10.18 -4.32 10.69
CA ILE A 40 11.19 -5.37 10.81
C ILE A 40 11.06 -6.27 9.58
N VAL A 41 12.16 -6.44 8.84
CA VAL A 41 12.16 -7.33 7.67
C VAL A 41 11.83 -8.75 8.11
N GLY A 42 10.90 -9.39 7.41
CA GLY A 42 10.42 -10.72 7.73
C GLY A 42 9.20 -10.76 8.64
N HIS A 43 8.84 -9.62 9.26
CA HIS A 43 7.66 -9.56 10.12
C HIS A 43 6.38 -9.80 9.30
N ARG A 44 5.55 -10.72 9.78
CA ARG A 44 4.25 -11.00 9.17
C ARG A 44 3.18 -10.21 9.89
N PHE A 45 2.30 -9.57 9.13
CA PHE A 45 1.25 -8.73 9.68
C PHE A 45 0.01 -8.79 8.80
N THR A 46 -1.07 -8.18 9.27
CA THR A 46 -2.33 -8.15 8.54
C THR A 46 -2.90 -6.75 8.50
N PHE A 47 -3.62 -6.44 7.41
CA PHE A 47 -4.59 -5.36 7.38
C PHE A 47 -5.97 -5.97 7.53
N ARG A 48 -6.86 -5.28 8.23
CA ARG A 48 -8.22 -5.77 8.46
C ARG A 48 -9.25 -4.75 8.04
N THR A 49 -10.25 -5.23 7.31
CA THR A 49 -11.37 -4.43 6.84
C THR A 49 -12.62 -5.29 6.76
N ASP A 50 -13.70 -4.77 6.21
CA ASP A 50 -14.93 -5.54 6.07
C ASP A 50 -14.77 -6.63 5.01
N PRO A 51 -15.29 -7.83 5.26
CA PRO A 51 -15.25 -8.89 4.26
C PRO A 51 -16.13 -8.55 3.06
N VAL A 52 -15.75 -9.05 1.89
CA VAL A 52 -16.52 -8.92 0.65
C VAL A 52 -16.71 -10.34 0.09
N PRO A 53 -17.74 -11.08 0.57
CA PRO A 53 -17.94 -12.47 0.18
C PRO A 53 -18.10 -12.68 -1.33
N ALA A 54 -18.69 -11.70 -2.02
CA ALA A 54 -18.87 -11.78 -3.47
C ALA A 54 -17.55 -11.88 -4.24
N HIS A 55 -16.44 -11.40 -3.65
CA HIS A 55 -15.09 -11.47 -4.23
C HIS A 55 -14.20 -12.50 -3.54
N GLY A 56 -14.77 -13.35 -2.67
CA GLY A 56 -13.99 -14.34 -1.93
C GLY A 56 -13.02 -13.73 -0.92
N PHE A 57 -13.30 -12.53 -0.46
CA PHE A 57 -12.42 -11.80 0.45
C PHE A 57 -12.96 -11.85 1.88
N ASP A 58 -12.15 -12.38 2.80
CA ASP A 58 -12.54 -12.55 4.20
C ASP A 58 -12.29 -11.30 5.08
N GLY A 59 -11.88 -10.20 4.49
CA GLY A 59 -11.60 -8.95 5.22
C GLY A 59 -10.19 -8.88 5.76
N ILE A 60 -9.34 -9.86 5.46
CA ILE A 60 -7.96 -9.90 5.96
C ILE A 60 -7.00 -9.90 4.78
N VAL A 61 -6.07 -8.92 4.77
CA VAL A 61 -4.94 -8.90 3.84
C VAL A 61 -3.72 -9.37 4.61
N ARG A 62 -3.11 -10.45 4.15
CA ARG A 62 -1.95 -11.05 4.81
C ARG A 62 -0.68 -10.57 4.14
N CYS A 63 0.22 -10.02 4.94
CA CYS A 63 1.41 -9.34 4.45
C CYS A 63 2.66 -9.82 5.17
N GLN A 64 3.81 -9.53 4.54
CA GLN A 64 5.13 -9.71 5.15
C GLN A 64 6.03 -8.57 4.69
N VAL A 65 6.84 -8.04 5.60
CA VAL A 65 7.82 -7.01 5.24
C VAL A 65 8.96 -7.68 4.48
N LEU A 66 9.14 -7.29 3.22
CA LEU A 66 10.16 -7.88 2.33
C LEU A 66 11.41 -7.02 2.23
N GLU A 67 11.24 -5.69 2.15
CA GLU A 67 12.35 -4.74 2.11
C GLU A 67 12.01 -3.53 2.97
N LEU A 68 13.00 -3.01 3.68
CA LEU A 68 12.84 -1.87 4.56
C LEU A 68 14.11 -1.02 4.51
N GLU A 69 14.06 0.06 3.73
CA GLU A 69 15.17 1.00 3.57
C GLU A 69 14.71 2.43 3.92
N PRO A 70 14.74 2.79 5.22
CA PRO A 70 14.29 4.13 5.64
C PRO A 70 15.17 5.24 5.07
N PRO A 71 14.60 6.35 4.61
CA PRO A 71 13.18 6.60 4.39
C PRO A 71 12.77 6.44 2.91
N SER A 72 13.44 5.58 2.16
CA SER A 72 13.34 5.55 0.69
C SER A 72 12.52 4.40 0.12
N ARG A 73 12.49 3.23 0.77
CA ARG A 73 11.76 2.08 0.19
C ARG A 73 11.14 1.19 1.25
N LEU A 74 9.86 0.88 1.06
CA LEU A 74 9.14 -0.16 1.79
C LEU A 74 8.52 -1.11 0.78
N ARG A 75 8.77 -2.41 0.94
CA ARG A 75 8.17 -3.43 0.10
C ARG A 75 7.54 -4.49 0.98
N ILE A 76 6.28 -4.82 0.70
CA ILE A 76 5.54 -5.83 1.44
C ILE A 76 4.87 -6.81 0.47
N SER A 77 4.66 -8.05 0.93
CA SER A 77 3.73 -8.95 0.23
C SER A 77 2.30 -8.55 0.57
N TRP A 78 1.36 -8.90 -0.30
CA TRP A 78 -0.05 -8.53 -0.16
C TRP A 78 -0.90 -9.66 -0.71
N ALA A 79 -1.52 -10.43 0.18
CA ALA A 79 -2.30 -11.60 -0.20
C ALA A 79 -3.68 -11.55 0.44
N GLY A 80 -4.70 -11.86 -0.35
CA GLY A 80 -6.09 -11.91 0.10
C GLY A 80 -7.05 -11.79 -1.07
N GLY A 81 -8.24 -12.37 -0.95
CA GLY A 81 -9.24 -12.30 -2.02
C GLY A 81 -8.79 -12.96 -3.33
N GLY A 82 -7.96 -13.99 -3.25
CA GLY A 82 -7.50 -14.74 -4.42
C GLY A 82 -6.28 -14.15 -5.13
N ILE A 83 -5.67 -13.11 -4.56
CA ILE A 83 -4.42 -12.55 -5.11
C ILE A 83 -3.26 -12.81 -4.15
N ASP A 84 -2.07 -12.88 -4.73
CA ASP A 84 -0.80 -13.00 -4.00
C ASP A 84 0.19 -12.11 -4.73
N THR A 85 0.38 -10.92 -4.20
CA THR A 85 1.02 -9.81 -4.89
C THR A 85 2.05 -9.12 -4.01
N THR A 86 2.68 -8.08 -4.55
CA THR A 86 3.69 -7.29 -3.84
C THR A 86 3.40 -5.81 -4.02
N VAL A 87 3.49 -5.04 -2.95
CA VAL A 87 3.35 -3.58 -2.98
C VAL A 87 4.68 -2.95 -2.60
N THR A 88 5.15 -2.01 -3.41
CA THR A 88 6.37 -1.27 -3.16
C THR A 88 6.08 0.22 -3.14
N TRP A 89 6.56 0.90 -2.11
CA TRP A 89 6.56 2.36 -2.02
C TRP A 89 7.99 2.85 -2.11
N ASP A 90 8.28 3.71 -3.10
CA ASP A 90 9.57 4.37 -3.26
C ASP A 90 9.39 5.86 -3.02
N LEU A 91 10.23 6.43 -2.16
CA LEU A 91 10.19 7.83 -1.78
C LEU A 91 11.50 8.50 -2.20
N ALA A 92 11.37 9.63 -2.88
CA ALA A 92 12.53 10.46 -3.26
C ALA A 92 12.26 11.90 -2.89
N ALA A 93 13.25 12.56 -2.29
CA ALA A 93 13.15 13.99 -2.02
C ALA A 93 13.01 14.75 -3.33
N GLU A 94 12.08 15.70 -3.37
CA GLU A 94 11.85 16.55 -4.55
C GLU A 94 11.47 17.94 -4.06
N GLY A 95 12.37 18.91 -4.24
CA GLY A 95 12.18 20.25 -3.69
C GLY A 95 12.04 20.18 -2.18
N HIS A 96 10.96 20.74 -1.65
CA HIS A 96 10.63 20.68 -0.20
C HIS A 96 9.68 19.53 0.14
N GLY A 97 9.42 18.65 -0.80
CA GLY A 97 8.47 17.56 -0.62
C GLY A 97 9.06 16.21 -1.01
N THR A 98 8.15 15.30 -1.34
CA THR A 98 8.49 13.92 -1.66
C THR A 98 7.76 13.48 -2.93
N ARG A 99 8.49 12.85 -3.84
CA ARG A 99 7.90 12.08 -4.93
C ARG A 99 7.65 10.67 -4.40
N LEU A 100 6.39 10.24 -4.41
CA LEU A 100 6.00 8.91 -3.96
C LEU A 100 5.58 8.07 -5.17
N LEU A 101 6.30 6.97 -5.38
CA LEU A 101 5.96 5.99 -6.40
C LEU A 101 5.44 4.74 -5.72
N LEU A 102 4.24 4.29 -6.10
CA LEU A 102 3.68 3.03 -5.64
C LEU A 102 3.61 2.06 -6.81
N SER A 103 4.01 0.82 -6.56
CA SER A 103 3.91 -0.26 -7.52
C SER A 103 3.27 -1.47 -6.84
N HIS A 104 2.15 -1.96 -7.38
CA HIS A 104 1.45 -3.14 -6.88
C HIS A 104 1.48 -4.17 -7.99
N GLU A 105 2.28 -5.21 -7.83
CA GLU A 105 2.64 -6.15 -8.89
C GLU A 105 2.31 -7.59 -8.53
N GLY A 106 2.20 -8.44 -9.57
CA GLY A 106 2.00 -9.87 -9.38
C GLY A 106 0.58 -10.33 -9.68
N PHE A 107 -0.25 -9.48 -10.29
CA PHE A 107 -1.58 -9.88 -10.73
C PHE A 107 -1.46 -10.79 -11.96
N ASP A 108 -2.30 -11.84 -12.00
CA ASP A 108 -2.36 -12.71 -13.16
C ASP A 108 -3.19 -12.05 -14.25
N GLY A 109 -2.54 -11.71 -15.36
CA GLY A 109 -3.19 -11.06 -16.51
C GLY A 109 -4.21 -11.93 -17.21
N ASP A 110 -4.15 -13.25 -17.02
CA ASP A 110 -5.07 -14.20 -17.64
C ASP A 110 -6.26 -14.58 -16.76
N ASP A 111 -6.31 -14.10 -15.50
CA ASP A 111 -7.37 -14.41 -14.56
C ASP A 111 -8.34 -13.22 -14.48
N PRO A 112 -9.58 -13.36 -15.01
CA PRO A 112 -10.57 -12.26 -14.97
C PRO A 112 -10.89 -11.78 -13.55
N ALA A 113 -10.89 -12.68 -12.57
CA ALA A 113 -11.16 -12.30 -11.18
C ALA A 113 -10.04 -11.41 -10.62
N GLN A 114 -8.78 -11.75 -10.90
CA GLN A 114 -7.66 -10.92 -10.49
C GLN A 114 -7.62 -9.59 -11.22
N GLN A 115 -8.00 -9.57 -12.49
CA GLN A 115 -8.09 -8.32 -13.26
C GLN A 115 -9.16 -7.39 -12.69
N ALA A 116 -10.30 -7.93 -12.25
CA ALA A 116 -11.34 -7.15 -11.59
C ALA A 116 -10.84 -6.58 -10.27
N THR A 117 -10.15 -7.38 -9.46
CA THR A 117 -9.56 -6.94 -8.20
C THR A 117 -8.51 -5.86 -8.44
N MET A 118 -7.68 -6.02 -9.45
CA MET A 118 -6.65 -5.05 -9.81
C MET A 118 -7.28 -3.68 -10.14
N ARG A 119 -8.39 -3.66 -10.88
CA ARG A 119 -9.08 -2.40 -11.19
C ARG A 119 -9.62 -1.71 -9.94
N ILE A 120 -10.18 -2.48 -9.02
CA ILE A 120 -10.71 -1.94 -7.74
C ILE A 120 -9.57 -1.34 -6.91
N LEU A 121 -8.47 -2.08 -6.74
CA LEU A 121 -7.32 -1.62 -5.98
C LEU A 121 -6.66 -0.40 -6.65
N GLY A 122 -6.54 -0.40 -7.97
CA GLY A 122 -5.99 0.73 -8.70
C GLY A 122 -6.80 2.01 -8.50
N GLY A 123 -8.12 1.89 -8.51
CA GLY A 123 -9.01 3.01 -8.19
C GLY A 123 -8.86 3.47 -6.74
N GLY A 124 -8.62 2.54 -5.82
CA GLY A 124 -8.34 2.88 -4.41
C GLY A 124 -7.00 3.59 -4.25
N TRP A 125 -5.92 3.01 -4.78
CA TRP A 125 -4.58 3.57 -4.66
C TRP A 125 -4.46 4.99 -5.23
N SER A 126 -5.07 5.25 -6.39
CA SER A 126 -5.00 6.58 -7.03
C SER A 126 -6.10 7.53 -6.59
N GLY A 127 -7.14 7.03 -5.94
CA GLY A 127 -8.32 7.80 -5.54
C GLY A 127 -8.40 8.07 -4.05
N HIS A 128 -9.33 7.41 -3.35
CA HIS A 128 -9.64 7.73 -1.95
C HIS A 128 -8.47 7.47 -0.99
N LEU A 129 -7.64 6.46 -1.24
CA LEU A 129 -6.48 6.20 -0.39
C LEU A 129 -5.43 7.29 -0.52
N ALA A 130 -5.22 7.80 -1.74
CA ALA A 130 -4.30 8.92 -1.96
C ALA A 130 -4.78 10.17 -1.22
N ARG A 131 -6.07 10.46 -1.26
CA ARG A 131 -6.65 11.60 -0.55
C ARG A 131 -6.55 11.43 0.97
N ARG A 132 -6.76 10.22 1.46
CA ARG A 132 -6.64 9.93 2.91
C ARG A 132 -5.20 10.07 3.38
N LEU A 133 -4.24 9.63 2.58
CA LEU A 133 -2.83 9.80 2.90
C LEU A 133 -2.47 11.29 2.99
N GLU A 134 -2.89 12.09 2.02
CA GLU A 134 -2.66 13.54 2.06
C GLU A 134 -3.25 14.17 3.31
N ARG A 135 -4.46 13.77 3.70
CA ARG A 135 -5.12 14.27 4.91
C ARG A 135 -4.33 13.86 6.17
N THR A 136 -3.90 12.61 6.25
CA THR A 136 -3.11 12.12 7.37
C THR A 136 -1.82 12.91 7.53
N LEU A 137 -1.15 13.20 6.42
CA LEU A 137 0.08 13.99 6.43
C LEU A 137 -0.19 15.44 6.87
N ALA A 138 -1.30 16.03 6.43
CA ALA A 138 -1.64 17.39 6.78
C ALA A 138 -1.99 17.55 8.28
N GLU A 139 -2.49 16.50 8.91
CA GLU A 139 -2.93 16.49 10.29
C GLU A 139 -1.85 16.03 11.28
N SER A 140 -0.74 15.52 10.79
CA SER A 140 0.31 14.95 11.65
C SER A 140 1.47 15.91 11.98
#